data_e56f02e95f2a3b07a1b9ceff4a395efb
#
_entry.id   e56f02e95f2a3b07a1b9ceff4a395efb
#
_cell.length_a   1.000
_cell.length_b   1.000
_cell.length_c   1.000
_cell.angle_alpha   90.00
_cell.angle_beta   90.00
_cell.angle_gamma   90.00
#
_symmetry.space_group_name_H-M   'P 1'
#
loop_
_entity.id
_entity.type
_entity.pdbx_description
1 polymer ?
#
loop_
_entity_poly.entity_id
_entity_poly.type
_entity_poly.pdbx_seq_one_letter_code
_entity_poly.pdbx_strand_id
1 'polypeptide(L)'
;MSSLWTPGGEHNVPRDPEPAVGAPTGLEPEMEDAIAASLPDGITLDDLSPEQLAQAEEAIREMAAVREQVLSAPASDVIANHAMGLFELGALHLSQQTPNFTEASLAIDAMAALVDGLGDRLGEAVPTLQEGLQQLRMTFVQL
;
A
#
# COMPACT_ATOMS: atom_id res chain seq x y z
N MET A 1 19.67 14.78 43.89
CA MET A 1 21.11 14.92 44.12
C MET A 1 21.64 13.58 44.61
N SER A 2 22.33 12.87 43.74
CA SER A 2 23.01 11.62 44.12
C SER A 2 24.50 11.88 44.04
N SER A 3 25.15 12.06 45.17
CA SER A 3 26.60 12.18 45.27
C SER A 3 27.18 10.80 45.52
N LEU A 4 27.99 10.29 44.59
CA LEU A 4 28.86 9.14 44.81
C LEU A 4 30.13 9.61 45.52
N TRP A 5 30.29 9.19 46.78
CA TRP A 5 31.46 9.48 47.56
C TRP A 5 32.58 8.46 47.27
N THR A 6 33.73 8.94 46.75
CA THR A 6 34.94 8.11 46.59
C THR A 6 36.10 8.72 47.41
N PRO A 7 37.04 7.90 47.94
CA PRO A 7 38.08 8.35 48.86
C PRO A 7 39.18 9.28 48.24
N GLY A 8 38.88 9.97 47.20
CA GLY A 8 39.83 10.86 46.50
C GLY A 8 39.27 12.24 46.08
N GLY A 9 38.11 12.63 46.60
CA GLY A 9 37.51 13.97 46.32
C GLY A 9 36.38 13.93 45.33
N GLU A 10 35.52 14.97 45.37
CA GLU A 10 34.38 15.12 44.46
C GLU A 10 34.86 15.38 43.02
N HIS A 11 34.63 14.44 42.13
CA HIS A 11 34.74 14.68 40.69
C HIS A 11 33.37 15.09 40.14
N ASN A 12 33.29 16.34 39.71
CA ASN A 12 32.17 16.85 38.95
C ASN A 12 32.25 16.25 37.55
N VAL A 13 31.45 15.23 37.27
CA VAL A 13 31.32 14.67 35.90
C VAL A 13 30.43 15.65 35.12
N PRO A 14 30.95 16.24 34.02
CA PRO A 14 30.08 17.03 33.14
C PRO A 14 28.97 16.10 32.64
N ARG A 15 27.72 16.48 32.91
CA ARG A 15 26.57 15.80 32.33
C ARG A 15 26.62 16.12 30.85
N ASP A 16 26.81 15.10 30.00
CA ASP A 16 26.55 15.27 28.57
C ASP A 16 25.17 15.95 28.41
N PRO A 17 25.01 16.91 27.51
CA PRO A 17 23.70 17.46 27.23
C PRO A 17 22.80 16.31 26.81
N GLU A 18 21.77 16.06 27.60
CA GLU A 18 20.67 15.19 27.16
C GLU A 18 20.24 15.68 25.79
N PRO A 19 20.05 14.79 24.79
CA PRO A 19 19.48 15.22 23.53
C PRO A 19 18.17 15.96 23.86
N ALA A 20 18.02 17.13 23.34
CA ALA A 20 16.81 17.92 23.52
C ALA A 20 15.64 17.03 23.07
N VAL A 21 14.93 16.48 24.04
CA VAL A 21 13.66 15.80 23.80
C VAL A 21 12.77 16.92 23.28
N GLY A 22 12.45 16.90 21.98
CA GLY A 22 11.47 17.79 21.38
C GLY A 22 10.22 17.75 22.26
N ALA A 23 9.56 18.89 22.42
CA ALA A 23 8.34 18.97 23.20
C ALA A 23 7.40 17.84 22.75
N PRO A 24 6.80 17.07 23.68
CA PRO A 24 5.96 15.95 23.30
C PRO A 24 4.80 16.48 22.45
N THR A 25 4.80 16.15 21.17
CA THR A 25 3.72 16.48 20.23
C THR A 25 2.43 15.74 20.56
N GLY A 26 2.47 14.84 21.55
CA GLY A 26 1.33 14.02 21.95
C GLY A 26 1.04 12.86 21.00
N LEU A 27 1.87 12.68 19.99
CA LEU A 27 1.79 11.55 19.04
C LEU A 27 2.58 10.35 19.56
N GLU A 28 2.17 9.17 19.16
CA GLU A 28 2.95 7.94 19.39
C GLU A 28 4.26 8.02 18.57
N PRO A 29 5.40 7.54 19.11
CA PRO A 29 6.71 7.64 18.43
C PRO A 29 6.72 7.04 17.01
N GLU A 30 6.02 5.93 16.80
CA GLU A 30 5.89 5.31 15.49
C GLU A 30 5.13 6.19 14.48
N MET A 31 4.17 6.97 14.96
CA MET A 31 3.40 7.90 14.15
C MET A 31 4.25 9.13 13.79
N GLU A 32 5.04 9.63 14.72
CA GLU A 32 5.98 10.73 14.47
C GLU A 32 6.99 10.35 13.38
N ASP A 33 7.58 9.15 13.48
CA ASP A 33 8.51 8.62 12.48
C ASP A 33 7.84 8.45 11.10
N ALA A 34 6.61 7.96 11.07
CA ALA A 34 5.86 7.77 9.84
C ALA A 34 5.50 9.09 9.16
N ILE A 35 5.10 10.10 9.93
CA ILE A 35 4.83 11.45 9.41
C ILE A 35 6.13 12.05 8.89
N ALA A 36 7.21 12.00 9.66
CA ALA A 36 8.52 12.54 9.26
C ALA A 36 9.02 11.91 7.95
N ALA A 37 8.86 10.60 7.80
CA ALA A 37 9.24 9.87 6.57
C ALA A 37 8.39 10.24 5.34
N SER A 38 7.19 10.78 5.54
CA SER A 38 6.28 11.21 4.47
C SER A 38 6.47 12.67 4.04
N LEU A 39 7.24 13.45 4.81
CA LEU A 39 7.47 14.86 4.52
C LEU A 39 8.49 15.06 3.39
N PRO A 40 8.34 16.12 2.59
CA PRO A 40 9.34 16.52 1.62
C PRO A 40 10.67 16.91 2.28
N ASP A 41 11.79 16.78 1.53
CA ASP A 41 13.12 17.14 2.01
C ASP A 41 13.15 18.59 2.54
N GLY A 42 13.63 18.75 3.76
CA GLY A 42 13.79 20.05 4.42
C GLY A 42 12.60 20.54 5.22
N ILE A 43 11.51 19.77 5.31
CA ILE A 43 10.38 20.04 6.20
C ILE A 43 10.46 19.09 7.38
N THR A 44 10.29 19.62 8.59
CA THR A 44 10.27 18.85 9.84
C THR A 44 8.88 18.90 10.48
N LEU A 45 8.65 18.03 11.46
CA LEU A 45 7.39 18.01 12.22
C LEU A 45 7.09 19.37 12.89
N ASP A 46 8.13 20.07 13.32
CA ASP A 46 8.01 21.37 13.99
C ASP A 46 7.53 22.49 13.03
N ASP A 47 7.69 22.29 11.72
CA ASP A 47 7.24 23.23 10.69
C ASP A 47 5.74 23.08 10.38
N LEU A 48 5.11 22.01 10.86
CA LEU A 48 3.71 21.71 10.61
C LEU A 48 2.80 22.41 11.63
N SER A 49 1.69 22.98 11.15
CA SER A 49 0.63 23.45 12.04
C SER A 49 -0.10 22.26 12.69
N PRO A 50 -0.79 22.46 13.83
CA PRO A 50 -1.59 21.42 14.47
C PRO A 50 -2.63 20.77 13.54
N GLU A 51 -3.20 21.55 12.62
CA GLU A 51 -4.16 21.05 11.62
C GLU A 51 -3.47 20.15 10.57
N GLN A 52 -2.27 20.53 10.12
CA GLN A 52 -1.49 19.75 9.19
C GLN A 52 -0.99 18.44 9.82
N LEU A 53 -0.60 18.47 11.10
CA LEU A 53 -0.26 17.26 11.85
C LEU A 53 -1.45 16.30 11.95
N ALA A 54 -2.64 16.81 12.28
CA ALA A 54 -3.85 16.00 12.37
C ALA A 54 -4.22 15.37 11.01
N GLN A 55 -4.07 16.12 9.91
CA GLN A 55 -4.31 15.60 8.56
C GLN A 55 -3.29 14.53 8.17
N ALA A 56 -2.01 14.72 8.51
CA ALA A 56 -0.97 13.74 8.24
C ALA A 56 -1.20 12.44 9.05
N GLU A 57 -1.57 12.58 10.32
CA GLU A 57 -1.92 11.45 11.19
C GLU A 57 -3.10 10.65 10.64
N GLU A 58 -4.16 11.31 10.22
CA GLU A 58 -5.33 10.67 9.62
C GLU A 58 -4.97 9.93 8.32
N ALA A 59 -4.20 10.58 7.43
CA ALA A 59 -3.75 9.97 6.18
C ALA A 59 -2.91 8.70 6.42
N ILE A 60 -2.01 8.73 7.42
CA ILE A 60 -1.20 7.55 7.76
C ILE A 60 -2.06 6.44 8.37
N ARG A 61 -3.04 6.76 9.21
CA ARG A 61 -3.98 5.77 9.75
C ARG A 61 -4.81 5.12 8.65
N GLU A 62 -5.31 5.91 7.70
CA GLU A 62 -6.05 5.38 6.54
C GLU A 62 -5.16 4.46 5.69
N MET A 63 -3.93 4.87 5.40
CA MET A 63 -2.98 4.03 4.66
C MET A 63 -2.65 2.73 5.40
N ALA A 64 -2.46 2.79 6.71
CA ALA A 64 -2.22 1.61 7.54
C ALA A 64 -3.42 0.65 7.53
N ALA A 65 -4.64 1.17 7.63
CA ALA A 65 -5.86 0.38 7.58
C ALA A 65 -6.05 -0.32 6.22
N VAL A 66 -5.82 0.41 5.11
CA VAL A 66 -5.86 -0.16 3.76
C VAL A 66 -4.80 -1.25 3.59
N ARG A 67 -3.57 -1.00 4.07
CA ARG A 67 -2.49 -1.99 4.03
C ARG A 67 -2.86 -3.25 4.81
N GLU A 68 -3.38 -3.11 6.02
CA GLU A 68 -3.82 -4.24 6.84
C GLU A 68 -4.94 -5.02 6.16
N GLN A 69 -5.90 -4.34 5.55
CA GLN A 69 -6.99 -4.96 4.81
C GLN A 69 -6.46 -5.77 3.61
N VAL A 70 -5.51 -5.22 2.83
CA VAL A 70 -4.91 -5.94 1.72
C VAL A 70 -4.10 -7.14 2.19
N LEU A 71 -3.33 -7.01 3.29
CA LEU A 71 -2.52 -8.11 3.85
C LEU A 71 -3.37 -9.19 4.52
N SER A 72 -4.58 -8.87 4.98
CA SER A 72 -5.50 -9.86 5.59
C SER A 72 -6.24 -10.69 4.54
N ALA A 73 -6.35 -10.21 3.30
CA ALA A 73 -7.00 -10.96 2.23
C ALA A 73 -6.02 -11.99 1.62
N PRO A 74 -6.49 -13.20 1.27
CA PRO A 74 -5.68 -14.13 0.49
C PRO A 74 -5.21 -13.49 -0.82
N ALA A 75 -3.95 -13.66 -1.17
CA ALA A 75 -3.41 -13.11 -2.41
C ALA A 75 -4.14 -13.63 -3.66
N SER A 76 -4.64 -14.88 -3.61
CA SER A 76 -5.49 -15.46 -4.65
C SER A 76 -6.72 -14.61 -4.96
N ASP A 77 -7.39 -14.10 -3.91
CA ASP A 77 -8.63 -13.32 -4.06
C ASP A 77 -8.34 -11.94 -4.66
N VAL A 78 -7.25 -11.31 -4.22
CA VAL A 78 -6.79 -10.02 -4.77
C VAL A 78 -6.44 -10.17 -6.25
N ILE A 79 -5.68 -11.22 -6.61
CA ILE A 79 -5.28 -11.49 -7.99
C ILE A 79 -6.48 -11.84 -8.86
N ALA A 80 -7.41 -12.65 -8.35
CA ALA A 80 -8.65 -12.99 -9.06
C ALA A 80 -9.49 -11.74 -9.36
N ASN A 81 -9.59 -10.82 -8.41
CA ASN A 81 -10.27 -9.54 -8.62
C ASN A 81 -9.61 -8.70 -9.72
N HIS A 82 -8.28 -8.65 -9.78
CA HIS A 82 -7.56 -7.97 -10.86
C HIS A 82 -7.75 -8.67 -12.20
N ALA A 83 -7.82 -10.00 -12.24
CA ALA A 83 -8.12 -10.75 -13.46
C ALA A 83 -9.55 -10.45 -13.97
N MET A 84 -10.53 -10.27 -13.09
CA MET A 84 -11.86 -9.78 -13.47
C MET A 84 -11.84 -8.36 -14.03
N GLY A 85 -10.99 -7.49 -13.51
CA GLY A 85 -10.76 -6.16 -14.09
C GLY A 85 -10.20 -6.22 -15.53
N LEU A 86 -9.34 -7.18 -15.83
CA LEU A 86 -8.88 -7.43 -17.20
C LEU A 86 -10.00 -7.97 -18.11
N PHE A 87 -10.88 -8.82 -17.58
CA PHE A 87 -12.09 -9.23 -18.27
C PHE A 87 -12.96 -8.03 -18.68
N GLU A 88 -13.24 -7.16 -17.72
CA GLU A 88 -14.05 -5.95 -17.95
C GLU A 88 -13.39 -5.03 -18.97
N LEU A 89 -12.07 -4.84 -18.88
CA LEU A 89 -11.31 -4.03 -19.85
C LEU A 89 -11.42 -4.58 -21.26
N GLY A 90 -11.22 -5.88 -21.43
CA GLY A 90 -11.39 -6.55 -22.73
C GLY A 90 -12.81 -6.41 -23.28
N ALA A 91 -13.81 -6.63 -22.44
CA ALA A 91 -15.22 -6.47 -22.82
C ALA A 91 -15.57 -5.04 -23.22
N LEU A 92 -15.05 -4.03 -22.51
CA LEU A 92 -15.24 -2.61 -22.85
C LEU A 92 -14.67 -2.27 -24.22
N HIS A 93 -13.45 -2.74 -24.54
CA HIS A 93 -12.85 -2.49 -25.84
C HIS A 93 -13.60 -3.18 -26.99
N LEU A 94 -14.18 -4.36 -26.74
CA LEU A 94 -15.01 -5.05 -27.74
C LEU A 94 -16.40 -4.45 -27.91
N SER A 95 -16.95 -3.81 -26.87
CA SER A 95 -18.31 -3.23 -26.90
C SER A 95 -18.41 -1.85 -27.54
N GLN A 96 -17.30 -1.25 -27.97
CA GLN A 96 -17.31 0.04 -28.64
C GLN A 96 -18.01 -0.05 -30.01
N GLN A 97 -18.58 1.06 -30.52
CA GLN A 97 -19.16 1.11 -31.85
C GLN A 97 -18.19 0.62 -32.94
N THR A 98 -16.92 0.93 -32.78
CA THR A 98 -15.83 0.35 -33.55
C THR A 98 -14.95 -0.40 -32.57
N PRO A 99 -15.01 -1.73 -32.51
CA PRO A 99 -14.23 -2.51 -31.55
C PRO A 99 -12.72 -2.27 -31.67
N ASN A 100 -12.06 -2.05 -30.55
CA ASN A 100 -10.61 -1.90 -30.51
C ASN A 100 -9.97 -3.27 -30.23
N PHE A 101 -9.76 -4.03 -31.29
CA PHE A 101 -9.21 -5.40 -31.19
C PHE A 101 -7.79 -5.44 -30.64
N THR A 102 -6.99 -4.39 -30.87
CA THR A 102 -5.61 -4.33 -30.35
C THR A 102 -5.59 -4.28 -28.84
N GLU A 103 -6.37 -3.38 -28.24
CA GLU A 103 -6.45 -3.25 -26.79
C GLU A 103 -7.21 -4.41 -26.14
N ALA A 104 -8.25 -4.91 -26.81
CA ALA A 104 -8.98 -6.08 -26.34
C ALA A 104 -8.08 -7.32 -26.31
N SER A 105 -7.25 -7.56 -27.34
CA SER A 105 -6.34 -8.71 -27.35
C SER A 105 -5.31 -8.62 -26.23
N LEU A 106 -4.78 -7.44 -25.94
CA LEU A 106 -3.83 -7.25 -24.83
C LEU A 106 -4.46 -7.61 -23.48
N ALA A 107 -5.69 -7.18 -23.24
CA ALA A 107 -6.42 -7.50 -22.01
C ALA A 107 -6.71 -9.02 -21.90
N ILE A 108 -7.10 -9.66 -23.01
CA ILE A 108 -7.34 -11.11 -23.07
C ILE A 108 -6.04 -11.89 -22.81
N ASP A 109 -4.93 -11.49 -23.42
CA ASP A 109 -3.64 -12.14 -23.24
C ASP A 109 -3.11 -11.99 -21.80
N ALA A 110 -3.29 -10.80 -21.20
CA ALA A 110 -2.94 -10.56 -19.82
C ALA A 110 -3.77 -11.44 -18.86
N MET A 111 -5.09 -11.51 -19.06
CA MET A 111 -5.95 -12.40 -18.29
C MET A 111 -5.57 -13.86 -18.47
N ALA A 112 -5.31 -14.29 -19.70
CA ALA A 112 -4.86 -15.65 -19.99
C ALA A 112 -3.55 -15.99 -19.29
N ALA A 113 -2.58 -15.09 -19.31
CA ALA A 113 -1.30 -15.29 -18.62
C ALA A 113 -1.46 -15.51 -17.12
N LEU A 114 -2.38 -14.77 -16.48
CA LEU A 114 -2.72 -14.96 -15.06
C LEU A 114 -3.42 -16.29 -14.80
N VAL A 115 -4.46 -16.60 -15.55
CA VAL A 115 -5.29 -17.81 -15.35
C VAL A 115 -4.50 -19.07 -15.66
N ASP A 116 -3.81 -19.12 -16.81
CA ASP A 116 -3.05 -20.28 -17.24
C ASP A 116 -1.75 -20.46 -16.42
N GLY A 117 -1.09 -19.33 -16.05
CA GLY A 117 0.17 -19.37 -15.30
C GLY A 117 0.00 -19.69 -13.81
N LEU A 118 -1.10 -19.28 -13.19
CA LEU A 118 -1.36 -19.52 -11.76
C LEU A 118 -2.21 -20.78 -11.52
N GLY A 119 -3.11 -21.13 -12.44
CA GLY A 119 -3.92 -22.33 -12.36
C GLY A 119 -4.62 -22.46 -11.00
N ASP A 120 -4.53 -23.63 -10.38
CA ASP A 120 -5.18 -23.94 -9.09
C ASP A 120 -4.77 -23.02 -7.92
N ARG A 121 -3.69 -22.26 -8.07
CA ARG A 121 -3.26 -21.28 -7.06
C ARG A 121 -4.22 -20.11 -6.92
N LEU A 122 -5.12 -19.90 -7.88
CA LEU A 122 -6.20 -18.92 -7.81
C LEU A 122 -7.43 -19.43 -7.01
N GLY A 123 -7.36 -20.66 -6.49
CA GLY A 123 -8.38 -21.23 -5.62
C GLY A 123 -9.76 -21.33 -6.27
N GLU A 124 -10.80 -20.96 -5.53
CA GLU A 124 -12.19 -21.10 -5.97
C GLU A 124 -12.57 -20.18 -7.17
N ALA A 125 -11.76 -19.18 -7.47
CA ALA A 125 -12.01 -18.28 -8.59
C ALA A 125 -11.69 -18.88 -9.97
N VAL A 126 -10.91 -19.98 -10.02
CA VAL A 126 -10.45 -20.61 -11.27
C VAL A 126 -11.58 -20.88 -12.26
N PRO A 127 -12.67 -21.56 -11.91
CA PRO A 127 -13.72 -21.86 -12.89
C PRO A 127 -14.35 -20.60 -13.48
N THR A 128 -14.64 -19.61 -12.65
CA THR A 128 -15.25 -18.34 -13.09
C THR A 128 -14.32 -17.56 -14.03
N LEU A 129 -13.03 -17.51 -13.71
CA LEU A 129 -12.04 -16.81 -14.53
C LEU A 129 -11.81 -17.51 -15.87
N GLN A 130 -11.77 -18.85 -15.89
CA GLN A 130 -11.65 -19.64 -17.12
C GLN A 130 -12.86 -19.45 -18.03
N GLU A 131 -14.08 -19.46 -17.46
CA GLU A 131 -15.31 -19.20 -18.21
C GLU A 131 -15.33 -17.78 -18.79
N GLY A 132 -14.98 -16.76 -17.99
CA GLY A 132 -14.87 -15.36 -18.46
C GLY A 132 -13.86 -15.21 -19.59
N LEU A 133 -12.67 -15.82 -19.46
CA LEU A 133 -11.64 -15.79 -20.51
C LEU A 133 -12.14 -16.44 -21.81
N GLN A 134 -12.80 -17.58 -21.70
CA GLN A 134 -13.39 -18.25 -22.86
C GLN A 134 -14.46 -17.39 -23.51
N GLN A 135 -15.33 -16.75 -22.77
CA GLN A 135 -16.36 -15.86 -23.26
C GLN A 135 -15.75 -14.66 -24.00
N LEU A 136 -14.72 -14.02 -23.48
CA LEU A 136 -14.02 -12.93 -24.16
C LEU A 136 -13.40 -13.39 -25.48
N ARG A 137 -12.73 -14.53 -25.48
CA ARG A 137 -12.13 -15.12 -26.72
C ARG A 137 -13.19 -15.42 -27.78
N MET A 138 -14.33 -15.95 -27.36
CA MET A 138 -15.45 -16.18 -28.30
C MET A 138 -16.02 -14.88 -28.85
N THR A 139 -16.24 -13.88 -28.03
CA THR A 139 -16.73 -12.56 -28.46
C THR A 139 -15.74 -11.90 -29.42
N PHE A 140 -14.44 -11.97 -29.14
CA PHE A 140 -13.40 -11.41 -29.98
C PHE A 140 -13.40 -12.02 -31.40
N VAL A 141 -13.68 -13.31 -31.53
CA VAL A 141 -13.69 -14.01 -32.83
C VAL A 141 -14.98 -13.78 -33.60
N GLN A 142 -16.09 -13.47 -32.90
CA GLN A 142 -17.41 -13.27 -33.51
C GLN A 142 -17.63 -11.87 -34.07
N LEU A 143 -16.84 -10.88 -33.64
CA LEU A 143 -16.94 -9.49 -34.10
C LEU A 143 -16.04 -9.24 -35.31
#